data_e609d5287c7e265038e1fa4372f8d781
#
_entry.id   e609d5287c7e265038e1fa4372f8d781
#
_cell.length_a   1.000
_cell.length_b   1.000
_cell.length_c   1.000
_cell.angle_alpha   90.00
_cell.angle_beta   90.00
_cell.angle_gamma   90.00
#
_symmetry.space_group_name_H-M   'P 1'
#
loop_
_entity.id
_entity.type
_entity.pdbx_description
1 polymer ?
#
loop_
_entity_poly.entity_id
_entity_poly.type
_entity_poly.pdbx_seq_one_letter_code
_entity_poly.pdbx_strand_id
1 'polypeptide(L)'
;RVLVVLAPADVWAGDTVERWCNALRPVLLAEAALLLVISSGPCAGLVARLRAFNQGLDGLAQVYRGKGGVRYLQHFWSNPLGKAGTRDLELVRLDAGFAVAETPQAPTDTGGDELLCLAQRPVLEGAPAFSEHWQVCESLDELGDKASRAVSATVIFAMDGGQRLDSLARQLHRLRQLRGNALKLVVREMAPTLRYQDEQLLLACGATQIVPFGASLSRFLTMVESIQGYVWRRHLPTDFDALLARLRPLAICGLVAPGAFAEAVQQMWHGVRNGEIVHQLLVLRPAPGLTPLQACSRTVFRRDGDIACVVGDVLFLFLFACRSEGVEQALDHIFQLSWKELFISQEVLAGVDSLAAPAFLDDSLPRPPRADAAAQLPTHRQAALAPRRVALGKRGTA
;
A
#
# COMPACT_ATOMS: atom_id res chain seq x y z
N ARG A 1 -28.10 -8.74 15.51
CA ARG A 1 -28.46 -9.86 14.61
C ARG A 1 -27.31 -10.17 13.68
N VAL A 2 -27.11 -11.47 13.32
CA VAL A 2 -26.10 -11.87 12.33
C VAL A 2 -26.81 -12.51 11.15
N LEU A 3 -26.55 -12.00 9.96
CA LEU A 3 -27.01 -12.54 8.70
C LEU A 3 -25.83 -13.24 8.02
N VAL A 4 -26.02 -14.46 7.55
CA VAL A 4 -24.98 -15.21 6.82
C VAL A 4 -25.46 -15.49 5.41
N VAL A 5 -24.67 -15.08 4.43
CA VAL A 5 -24.93 -15.33 3.00
C VAL A 5 -23.84 -16.24 2.48
N LEU A 6 -24.24 -17.35 1.87
CA LEU A 6 -23.36 -18.27 1.15
C LEU A 6 -23.58 -18.11 -0.34
N ALA A 7 -22.55 -17.78 -1.08
CA ALA A 7 -22.65 -17.59 -2.52
C ALA A 7 -21.34 -18.00 -3.22
N PRO A 8 -21.41 -18.64 -4.40
CA PRO A 8 -20.22 -18.89 -5.20
C PRO A 8 -19.62 -17.55 -5.70
N ALA A 9 -18.30 -17.54 -5.96
CA ALA A 9 -17.58 -16.30 -6.30
C ALA A 9 -17.99 -15.67 -7.64
N ASP A 10 -18.52 -16.45 -8.57
CA ASP A 10 -19.00 -16.01 -9.88
C ASP A 10 -20.28 -15.16 -9.82
N VAL A 11 -21.08 -15.30 -8.76
CA VAL A 11 -22.24 -14.42 -8.49
C VAL A 11 -21.82 -12.95 -8.37
N TRP A 12 -20.58 -12.70 -7.93
CA TRP A 12 -20.02 -11.37 -7.67
C TRP A 12 -19.24 -10.80 -8.87
N ALA A 13 -19.64 -11.15 -10.09
CA ALA A 13 -19.01 -10.63 -11.30
C ALA A 13 -19.25 -9.12 -11.47
N GLY A 14 -18.30 -8.40 -12.09
CA GLY A 14 -18.37 -6.96 -12.29
C GLY A 14 -18.39 -6.17 -10.97
N ASP A 15 -19.18 -5.10 -10.91
CA ASP A 15 -19.36 -4.22 -9.73
C ASP A 15 -20.55 -4.63 -8.83
N THR A 16 -21.01 -5.86 -8.99
CA THR A 16 -22.24 -6.35 -8.31
C THR A 16 -22.08 -6.33 -6.80
N VAL A 17 -20.94 -6.78 -6.28
CA VAL A 17 -20.70 -6.86 -4.84
C VAL A 17 -20.63 -5.48 -4.20
N GLU A 18 -19.98 -4.52 -4.84
CA GLU A 18 -19.83 -3.15 -4.36
C GLU A 18 -21.21 -2.44 -4.30
N ARG A 19 -21.98 -2.56 -5.36
CA ARG A 19 -23.36 -2.02 -5.40
C ARG A 19 -24.24 -2.64 -4.34
N TRP A 20 -24.17 -3.94 -4.18
CA TRP A 20 -24.94 -4.68 -3.19
C TRP A 20 -24.55 -4.28 -1.73
N CYS A 21 -23.26 -4.20 -1.44
CA CYS A 21 -22.77 -3.75 -0.13
C CYS A 21 -23.22 -2.31 0.18
N ASN A 22 -23.11 -1.40 -0.78
CA ASN A 22 -23.55 -0.02 -0.62
C ASN A 22 -25.06 0.10 -0.38
N ALA A 23 -25.87 -0.72 -1.05
CA ALA A 23 -27.30 -0.72 -0.87
C ALA A 23 -27.73 -1.29 0.52
N LEU A 24 -27.02 -2.30 1.01
CA LEU A 24 -27.34 -2.94 2.29
C LEU A 24 -26.81 -2.18 3.51
N ARG A 25 -25.73 -1.44 3.39
CA ARG A 25 -25.07 -0.77 4.51
C ARG A 25 -26.03 0.10 5.35
N PRO A 26 -26.89 0.96 4.78
CA PRO A 26 -27.84 1.74 5.58
C PRO A 26 -28.82 0.87 6.38
N VAL A 27 -29.28 -0.23 5.78
CA VAL A 27 -30.22 -1.16 6.42
C VAL A 27 -29.54 -1.89 7.57
N LEU A 28 -28.32 -2.39 7.38
CA LEU A 28 -27.54 -3.07 8.41
C LEU A 28 -27.25 -2.15 9.61
N LEU A 29 -26.94 -0.89 9.35
CA LEU A 29 -26.73 0.11 10.40
C LEU A 29 -28.03 0.40 11.17
N ALA A 30 -29.15 0.60 10.47
CA ALA A 30 -30.45 0.87 11.10
C ALA A 30 -30.93 -0.31 11.98
N GLU A 31 -30.69 -1.55 11.54
CA GLU A 31 -31.09 -2.77 12.26
C GLU A 31 -30.03 -3.26 13.26
N ALA A 32 -28.92 -2.56 13.45
CA ALA A 32 -27.76 -3.01 14.25
C ALA A 32 -27.39 -4.47 13.93
N ALA A 33 -27.32 -4.80 12.63
CA ALA A 33 -27.10 -6.15 12.13
C ALA A 33 -25.68 -6.28 11.52
N LEU A 34 -25.09 -7.46 11.71
CA LEU A 34 -23.86 -7.89 11.07
C LEU A 34 -24.19 -8.77 9.85
N LEU A 35 -23.57 -8.51 8.73
CA LEU A 35 -23.63 -9.34 7.54
C LEU A 35 -22.29 -10.07 7.35
N LEU A 36 -22.33 -11.40 7.33
CA LEU A 36 -21.19 -12.24 6.97
C LEU A 36 -21.47 -12.88 5.60
N VAL A 37 -20.62 -12.57 4.62
CA VAL A 37 -20.67 -13.18 3.29
C VAL A 37 -19.54 -14.20 3.18
N ILE A 38 -19.88 -15.43 2.84
CA ILE A 38 -18.92 -16.51 2.62
C ILE A 38 -19.02 -16.90 1.14
N SER A 39 -17.94 -16.67 0.41
CA SER A 39 -17.85 -17.01 -1.02
C SER A 39 -16.90 -18.18 -1.24
N SER A 40 -17.29 -19.10 -2.14
CA SER A 40 -16.51 -20.27 -2.50
C SER A 40 -16.19 -20.29 -4.00
N GLY A 41 -15.07 -20.95 -4.36
CA GLY A 41 -14.63 -21.08 -5.76
C GLY A 41 -13.38 -20.23 -6.06
N PRO A 42 -13.13 -19.83 -7.31
CA PRO A 42 -11.96 -19.06 -7.72
C PRO A 42 -12.07 -17.59 -7.27
N CYS A 43 -11.69 -17.32 -6.02
CA CYS A 43 -11.91 -16.03 -5.35
C CYS A 43 -10.80 -14.99 -5.58
N ALA A 44 -9.73 -15.29 -6.32
CA ALA A 44 -8.58 -14.38 -6.43
C ALA A 44 -8.95 -12.99 -6.96
N GLY A 45 -9.71 -12.91 -8.04
CA GLY A 45 -10.19 -11.65 -8.61
C GLY A 45 -11.17 -10.92 -7.68
N LEU A 46 -12.07 -11.66 -7.02
CA LEU A 46 -13.00 -11.11 -6.04
C LEU A 46 -12.27 -10.49 -4.84
N VAL A 47 -11.27 -11.20 -4.29
CA VAL A 47 -10.46 -10.70 -3.16
C VAL A 47 -9.72 -9.43 -3.54
N ALA A 48 -9.12 -9.37 -4.75
CA ALA A 48 -8.43 -8.18 -5.23
C ALA A 48 -9.36 -6.96 -5.29
N ARG A 49 -10.57 -7.12 -5.83
CA ARG A 49 -11.60 -6.06 -5.87
C ARG A 49 -12.06 -5.65 -4.49
N LEU A 50 -12.38 -6.59 -3.62
CA LEU A 50 -12.85 -6.31 -2.26
C LEU A 50 -11.76 -5.62 -1.41
N ARG A 51 -10.49 -5.85 -1.70
CA ARG A 51 -9.37 -5.11 -1.10
C ARG A 51 -9.35 -3.66 -1.56
N ALA A 52 -9.67 -3.38 -2.81
CA ALA A 52 -9.83 -2.01 -3.33
C ALA A 52 -11.07 -1.32 -2.73
N PHE A 53 -12.13 -2.08 -2.46
CA PHE A 53 -13.39 -1.61 -1.84
C PHE A 53 -13.36 -1.62 -0.30
N ASN A 54 -12.19 -1.49 0.31
CA ASN A 54 -11.98 -1.62 1.75
C ASN A 54 -12.82 -0.68 2.63
N GLN A 55 -13.21 0.48 2.11
CA GLN A 55 -14.07 1.44 2.83
C GLN A 55 -15.52 0.98 2.98
N GLY A 56 -15.97 0.07 2.12
CA GLY A 56 -17.31 -0.50 2.14
C GLY A 56 -17.45 -1.74 3.04
N LEU A 57 -16.35 -2.22 3.61
CA LEU A 57 -16.30 -3.48 4.37
C LEU A 57 -15.65 -3.26 5.73
N ASP A 58 -16.18 -3.91 6.75
CA ASP A 58 -15.58 -3.92 8.08
C ASP A 58 -14.53 -5.04 8.24
N GLY A 59 -14.52 -6.03 7.35
CA GLY A 59 -13.52 -7.08 7.37
C GLY A 59 -13.46 -7.88 6.09
N LEU A 60 -12.26 -8.38 5.77
CA LEU A 60 -12.01 -9.27 4.65
C LEU A 60 -10.99 -10.33 5.06
N ALA A 61 -11.35 -11.59 4.84
CA ALA A 61 -10.47 -12.72 5.07
C ALA A 61 -10.62 -13.77 3.97
N GLN A 62 -9.61 -14.61 3.81
CA GLN A 62 -9.57 -15.69 2.83
C GLN A 62 -9.05 -16.97 3.49
N VAL A 63 -9.70 -18.09 3.18
CA VAL A 63 -9.19 -19.43 3.48
C VAL A 63 -8.69 -20.04 2.18
N TYR A 64 -7.46 -20.50 2.15
CA TYR A 64 -6.87 -21.09 0.96
C TYR A 64 -5.94 -22.26 1.31
N ARG A 65 -5.70 -23.11 0.32
CA ARG A 65 -4.75 -24.22 0.46
C ARG A 65 -3.36 -23.77 0.01
N GLY A 66 -2.44 -23.68 0.95
CA GLY A 66 -1.03 -23.37 0.71
C GLY A 66 -0.16 -24.63 0.59
N LYS A 67 1.15 -24.48 0.38
CA LYS A 67 2.12 -25.59 0.27
C LYS A 67 2.22 -26.44 1.55
N GLY A 68 1.92 -25.88 2.72
CA GLY A 68 2.03 -26.53 4.04
C GLY A 68 0.69 -26.92 4.67
N GLY A 69 -0.45 -26.68 4.01
CA GLY A 69 -1.75 -26.96 4.61
C GLY A 69 -2.81 -25.93 4.28
N VAL A 70 -3.84 -25.84 5.11
CA VAL A 70 -4.89 -24.83 4.99
C VAL A 70 -4.47 -23.59 5.76
N ARG A 71 -4.67 -22.44 5.17
CA ARG A 71 -4.31 -21.15 5.77
C ARG A 71 -5.50 -20.20 5.80
N TYR A 72 -5.58 -19.40 6.84
CA TYR A 72 -6.53 -18.29 7.00
C TYR A 72 -5.75 -16.99 6.89
N LEU A 73 -6.00 -16.22 5.82
CA LEU A 73 -5.44 -14.92 5.59
C LEU A 73 -6.49 -13.84 5.88
N GLN A 74 -6.32 -13.15 6.98
CA GLN A 74 -7.08 -11.93 7.28
C GLN A 74 -6.39 -10.77 6.54
N HIS A 75 -7.10 -10.12 5.64
CA HIS A 75 -6.57 -8.93 4.96
C HIS A 75 -6.69 -7.69 5.84
N PHE A 76 -7.85 -7.50 6.43
CA PHE A 76 -8.10 -6.45 7.43
C PHE A 76 -9.34 -6.81 8.24
N TRP A 77 -9.46 -6.18 9.41
CA TRP A 77 -10.64 -6.24 10.26
C TRP A 77 -10.80 -4.90 10.97
N SER A 78 -11.99 -4.29 10.91
CA SER A 78 -12.30 -3.00 11.52
C SER A 78 -13.47 -3.15 12.48
N ASN A 79 -13.36 -2.55 13.64
CA ASN A 79 -14.43 -2.45 14.62
C ASN A 79 -14.27 -1.14 15.40
N PRO A 80 -15.22 -0.77 16.30
CA PRO A 80 -15.12 0.45 17.10
C PRO A 80 -13.86 0.54 17.98
N LEU A 81 -13.20 -0.58 18.27
CA LEU A 81 -11.98 -0.64 19.08
C LEU A 81 -10.71 -0.42 18.26
N GLY A 82 -10.79 -0.48 16.93
CA GLY A 82 -9.64 -0.26 16.07
C GLY A 82 -9.63 -1.10 14.79
N LYS A 83 -8.55 -0.99 14.04
CA LYS A 83 -8.32 -1.76 12.82
C LYS A 83 -7.21 -2.77 13.04
N ALA A 84 -7.50 -4.05 12.79
CA ALA A 84 -6.51 -5.11 12.74
C ALA A 84 -6.01 -5.28 11.29
N GLY A 85 -4.71 -5.28 11.12
CA GLY A 85 -4.08 -5.50 9.81
C GLY A 85 -4.02 -6.98 9.40
N THR A 86 -3.24 -7.25 8.37
CA THR A 86 -3.06 -8.57 7.78
C THR A 86 -2.52 -9.58 8.79
N ARG A 87 -3.16 -10.75 8.87
CA ARG A 87 -2.71 -11.91 9.64
C ARG A 87 -2.80 -13.15 8.77
N ASP A 88 -1.76 -13.95 8.75
CA ASP A 88 -1.71 -15.23 8.05
C ASP A 88 -1.54 -16.35 9.08
N LEU A 89 -2.58 -17.16 9.27
CA LEU A 89 -2.65 -18.19 10.28
C LEU A 89 -2.71 -19.56 9.61
N GLU A 90 -1.97 -20.51 10.12
CA GLU A 90 -2.10 -21.90 9.72
C GLU A 90 -3.33 -22.52 10.40
N LEU A 91 -4.11 -23.28 9.64
CA LEU A 91 -5.27 -24.01 10.15
C LEU A 91 -4.99 -25.51 10.17
N VAL A 92 -5.27 -26.13 11.31
CA VAL A 92 -5.29 -27.59 11.47
C VAL A 92 -6.72 -28.08 11.34
N ARG A 93 -6.90 -29.14 10.59
CA ARG A 93 -8.20 -29.81 10.45
C ARG A 93 -8.49 -30.62 11.73
N LEU A 94 -9.65 -30.38 12.30
CA LEU A 94 -10.25 -31.18 13.36
C LEU A 94 -11.45 -31.94 12.80
N ASP A 95 -11.99 -32.90 13.60
CA ASP A 95 -13.16 -33.69 13.19
C ASP A 95 -14.38 -32.80 12.91
N ALA A 96 -14.55 -31.71 13.67
CA ALA A 96 -15.68 -30.79 13.56
C ALA A 96 -15.33 -29.47 12.80
N GLY A 97 -14.21 -29.38 12.07
CA GLY A 97 -13.85 -28.16 11.33
C GLY A 97 -12.37 -27.85 11.31
N PHE A 98 -12.04 -26.59 11.51
CA PHE A 98 -10.66 -26.09 11.54
C PHE A 98 -10.38 -25.34 12.84
N ALA A 99 -9.20 -25.50 13.39
CA ALA A 99 -8.66 -24.65 14.45
C ALA A 99 -7.41 -23.93 13.95
N VAL A 100 -7.07 -22.81 14.54
CA VAL A 100 -5.77 -22.18 14.33
C VAL A 100 -4.72 -23.14 14.87
N ALA A 101 -3.74 -23.50 14.03
CA ALA A 101 -2.60 -24.27 14.50
C ALA A 101 -1.99 -23.50 15.67
N GLU A 102 -1.97 -24.11 16.82
CA GLU A 102 -1.10 -23.65 17.88
C GLU A 102 0.32 -23.85 17.36
N THR A 103 0.90 -22.80 16.79
CA THR A 103 2.36 -22.77 16.64
C THR A 103 2.86 -23.10 18.04
N PRO A 104 3.67 -24.14 18.24
CA PRO A 104 4.27 -24.38 19.53
C PRO A 104 4.94 -23.05 19.89
N GLN A 105 4.29 -22.29 20.75
CA GLN A 105 4.95 -21.16 21.39
C GLN A 105 6.11 -21.83 22.09
N ALA A 106 7.32 -21.62 21.57
CA ALA A 106 8.49 -21.81 22.40
C ALA A 106 8.09 -21.17 23.73
N PRO A 107 8.21 -21.91 24.86
CA PRO A 107 7.76 -21.42 26.13
C PRO A 107 8.23 -19.98 26.20
N THR A 108 7.30 -19.04 26.25
CA THR A 108 7.61 -17.64 26.36
C THR A 108 8.18 -17.57 27.77
N ASP A 109 9.50 -17.68 27.83
CA ASP A 109 10.23 -17.32 29.03
C ASP A 109 9.94 -15.83 29.17
N THR A 110 8.87 -15.53 29.91
CA THR A 110 8.48 -14.19 30.28
C THR A 110 9.53 -13.75 31.28
N GLY A 111 10.67 -13.29 30.73
CA GLY A 111 11.86 -12.97 31.51
C GLY A 111 11.71 -11.75 32.41
N GLY A 112 10.49 -11.41 32.83
CA GLY A 112 10.22 -10.30 33.73
C GLY A 112 10.50 -8.91 33.14
N ASP A 113 10.79 -8.81 31.84
CA ASP A 113 11.10 -7.56 31.12
C ASP A 113 9.93 -7.01 30.27
N GLU A 114 8.70 -7.45 30.53
CA GLU A 114 7.52 -7.05 29.75
C GLU A 114 7.26 -5.54 29.78
N LEU A 115 7.53 -4.91 30.92
CA LEU A 115 7.36 -3.46 31.11
C LEU A 115 8.57 -2.66 30.61
N LEU A 116 9.69 -3.33 30.30
CA LEU A 116 10.92 -2.65 29.86
C LEU A 116 10.72 -2.03 28.48
N CYS A 117 11.00 -0.73 28.39
CA CYS A 117 11.03 0.03 27.15
C CYS A 117 12.47 0.44 26.84
N LEU A 118 13.05 -0.13 25.79
CA LEU A 118 14.35 0.25 25.25
C LEU A 118 14.12 1.24 24.11
N ALA A 119 14.57 2.48 24.26
CA ALA A 119 14.27 3.53 23.28
C ALA A 119 15.51 4.29 22.83
N GLN A 120 15.63 4.58 21.54
CA GLN A 120 16.62 5.54 21.08
C GLN A 120 16.26 6.95 21.58
N ARG A 121 17.28 7.74 21.96
CA ARG A 121 17.10 9.10 22.47
C ARG A 121 16.19 9.99 21.61
N PRO A 122 16.30 10.03 20.27
CA PRO A 122 15.47 10.91 19.46
C PRO A 122 13.97 10.68 19.61
N VAL A 123 13.52 9.43 19.92
CA VAL A 123 12.08 9.14 20.04
C VAL A 123 11.40 9.86 21.20
N LEU A 124 12.18 10.39 22.15
CA LEU A 124 11.67 11.12 23.32
C LEU A 124 11.51 12.63 23.08
N GLU A 125 11.93 13.14 21.91
CA GLU A 125 11.83 14.59 21.56
C GLU A 125 12.44 15.52 22.63
N GLY A 126 13.50 15.08 23.31
CA GLY A 126 14.15 15.83 24.39
C GLY A 126 13.55 15.60 25.78
N ALA A 127 12.46 14.85 25.91
CA ALA A 127 11.91 14.50 27.21
C ALA A 127 12.84 13.52 27.97
N PRO A 128 12.84 13.53 29.30
CA PRO A 128 13.51 12.51 30.10
C PRO A 128 12.79 11.15 29.94
N ALA A 129 13.42 10.09 30.48
CA ALA A 129 12.76 8.79 30.60
C ALA A 129 11.45 8.92 31.40
N PHE A 130 10.38 8.31 30.91
CA PHE A 130 9.03 8.48 31.48
C PHE A 130 8.83 7.69 32.79
N SER A 131 9.60 6.64 32.99
CA SER A 131 9.61 5.85 34.23
C SER A 131 10.93 5.08 34.37
N GLU A 132 11.10 4.39 35.48
CA GLU A 132 12.24 3.49 35.72
C GLU A 132 12.35 2.33 34.75
N HIS A 133 11.24 2.01 34.06
CA HIS A 133 11.18 0.96 33.04
C HIS A 133 11.69 1.44 31.67
N TRP A 134 11.97 2.74 31.51
CA TRP A 134 12.49 3.28 30.28
C TRP A 134 14.01 3.40 30.30
N GLN A 135 14.68 2.64 29.45
CA GLN A 135 16.11 2.74 29.22
C GLN A 135 16.38 3.43 27.88
N VAL A 136 17.00 4.58 27.94
CA VAL A 136 17.36 5.37 26.77
C VAL A 136 18.73 4.97 26.26
N CYS A 137 18.82 4.72 24.97
CA CYS A 137 20.04 4.36 24.26
C CYS A 137 20.46 5.51 23.34
N GLU A 138 21.73 5.84 23.31
CA GLU A 138 22.28 6.95 22.53
C GLU A 138 22.48 6.55 21.05
N SER A 139 22.75 5.27 20.80
CA SER A 139 23.01 4.75 19.45
C SER A 139 22.12 3.57 19.11
N LEU A 140 22.04 3.31 17.78
CA LEU A 140 21.32 2.16 17.25
C LEU A 140 22.00 0.84 17.65
N ASP A 141 23.33 0.82 17.73
CA ASP A 141 24.10 -0.37 18.11
C ASP A 141 23.87 -0.70 19.58
N GLU A 142 23.90 0.30 20.48
CA GLU A 142 23.57 0.11 21.89
C GLU A 142 22.16 -0.45 22.08
N LEU A 143 21.17 0.11 21.34
CA LEU A 143 19.80 -0.39 21.36
C LEU A 143 19.73 -1.83 20.87
N GLY A 144 20.43 -2.16 19.79
CA GLY A 144 20.50 -3.50 19.24
C GLY A 144 21.09 -4.52 20.19
N ASP A 145 22.16 -4.16 20.88
CA ASP A 145 22.83 -5.01 21.88
C ASP A 145 21.92 -5.30 23.07
N LYS A 146 21.26 -4.27 23.62
CA LYS A 146 20.28 -4.46 24.71
C LYS A 146 19.06 -5.27 24.25
N ALA A 147 18.51 -4.96 23.08
CA ALA A 147 17.38 -5.68 22.49
C ALA A 147 17.70 -7.16 22.23
N SER A 148 18.95 -7.47 21.87
CA SER A 148 19.40 -8.85 21.64
C SER A 148 19.38 -9.72 22.91
N ARG A 149 19.31 -9.14 24.09
CA ARG A 149 19.23 -9.81 25.39
C ARG A 149 17.82 -9.82 25.98
N ALA A 150 16.96 -8.92 25.49
CA ALA A 150 15.59 -8.80 25.96
C ALA A 150 14.73 -9.97 25.46
N VAL A 151 13.68 -10.32 26.19
CA VAL A 151 12.76 -11.42 25.88
C VAL A 151 11.41 -10.89 25.41
N SER A 152 10.77 -10.02 26.20
CA SER A 152 9.42 -9.49 25.95
C SER A 152 9.34 -7.96 26.04
N ALA A 153 10.48 -7.28 26.06
CA ALA A 153 10.55 -5.82 26.12
C ALA A 153 9.96 -5.13 24.88
N THR A 154 9.67 -3.85 25.02
CA THR A 154 9.33 -2.96 23.90
C THR A 154 10.58 -2.25 23.42
N VAL A 155 10.96 -2.41 22.18
CA VAL A 155 12.15 -1.79 21.57
C VAL A 155 11.71 -0.74 20.56
N ILE A 156 12.14 0.51 20.75
CA ILE A 156 11.65 1.66 20.01
C ILE A 156 12.80 2.31 19.24
N PHE A 157 12.71 2.21 17.93
CA PHE A 157 13.67 2.76 16.97
C PHE A 157 13.22 4.13 16.48
N ALA A 158 14.14 5.06 16.38
CA ALA A 158 13.93 6.33 15.69
C ALA A 158 14.24 6.14 14.20
N MET A 159 13.35 6.54 13.32
CA MET A 159 13.58 6.61 11.89
C MET A 159 13.64 8.07 11.47
N ASP A 160 14.85 8.54 11.19
CA ASP A 160 15.13 9.87 10.66
C ASP A 160 15.58 9.80 9.20
N GLY A 161 15.67 10.95 8.53
CA GLY A 161 16.08 11.02 7.13
C GLY A 161 17.55 10.60 6.86
N GLY A 162 18.35 10.44 7.90
CA GLY A 162 19.76 10.03 7.81
C GLY A 162 19.95 8.51 7.93
N GLN A 163 18.98 7.81 8.48
CA GLN A 163 19.07 6.37 8.67
C GLN A 163 18.69 5.62 7.39
N ARG A 164 19.52 4.66 7.02
CA ARG A 164 19.20 3.81 5.86
C ARG A 164 18.08 2.82 6.22
N LEU A 165 16.97 2.90 5.54
CA LEU A 165 15.82 2.01 5.70
C LEU A 165 16.22 0.53 5.72
N ASP A 166 17.12 0.12 4.82
CA ASP A 166 17.55 -1.28 4.70
C ASP A 166 18.31 -1.76 5.94
N SER A 167 19.09 -0.89 6.56
CA SER A 167 19.83 -1.25 7.78
C SER A 167 18.88 -1.47 8.95
N LEU A 168 17.89 -0.60 9.10
CA LEU A 168 16.84 -0.77 10.12
C LEU A 168 16.01 -2.03 9.85
N ALA A 169 15.57 -2.24 8.62
CA ALA A 169 14.80 -3.43 8.23
C ALA A 169 15.58 -4.73 8.53
N ARG A 170 16.87 -4.77 8.21
CA ARG A 170 17.76 -5.89 8.52
C ARG A 170 17.90 -6.13 10.01
N GLN A 171 18.00 -5.06 10.80
CA GLN A 171 18.09 -5.16 12.24
C GLN A 171 16.80 -5.68 12.89
N LEU A 172 15.63 -5.19 12.45
CA LEU A 172 14.32 -5.71 12.88
C LEU A 172 14.19 -7.19 12.56
N HIS A 173 14.53 -7.57 11.34
CA HIS A 173 14.49 -8.96 10.88
C HIS A 173 15.39 -9.86 11.73
N ARG A 174 16.65 -9.43 11.97
CA ARG A 174 17.60 -10.16 12.81
C ARG A 174 17.11 -10.30 14.26
N LEU A 175 16.59 -9.24 14.87
CA LEU A 175 16.04 -9.28 16.21
C LEU A 175 14.85 -10.22 16.31
N ARG A 176 13.98 -10.21 15.33
CA ARG A 176 12.83 -11.11 15.27
C ARG A 176 13.26 -12.57 15.13
N GLN A 177 14.26 -12.86 14.31
CA GLN A 177 14.83 -14.21 14.19
C GLN A 177 15.50 -14.66 15.49
N LEU A 178 16.25 -13.77 16.15
CA LEU A 178 17.04 -14.10 17.33
C LEU A 178 16.16 -14.28 18.58
N ARG A 179 15.18 -13.39 18.77
CA ARG A 179 14.40 -13.29 20.04
C ARG A 179 12.95 -13.74 19.90
N GLY A 180 12.53 -14.11 18.69
CA GLY A 180 11.18 -14.59 18.45
C GLY A 180 10.12 -13.50 18.54
N ASN A 181 8.91 -13.89 18.96
CA ASN A 181 7.71 -13.11 18.72
C ASN A 181 7.25 -12.22 19.90
N ALA A 182 7.85 -12.39 21.08
CA ALA A 182 7.44 -11.67 22.30
C ALA A 182 7.92 -10.22 22.35
N LEU A 183 9.05 -9.89 21.69
CA LEU A 183 9.52 -8.51 21.57
C LEU A 183 8.50 -7.65 20.81
N LYS A 184 8.23 -6.44 21.29
CA LYS A 184 7.47 -5.43 20.57
C LYS A 184 8.47 -4.49 19.90
N LEU A 185 8.58 -4.57 18.57
CA LEU A 185 9.49 -3.74 17.79
C LEU A 185 8.70 -2.56 17.22
N VAL A 186 8.95 -1.37 17.73
CA VAL A 186 8.27 -0.14 17.32
C VAL A 186 9.23 0.72 16.52
N VAL A 187 8.79 1.26 15.42
CA VAL A 187 9.52 2.27 14.65
C VAL A 187 8.77 3.59 14.75
N ARG A 188 9.40 4.63 15.29
CA ARG A 188 8.86 5.98 15.31
C ARG A 188 9.50 6.81 14.22
N GLU A 189 8.69 7.33 13.32
CA GLU A 189 9.14 8.24 12.27
C GLU A 189 9.41 9.63 12.87
N MET A 190 10.64 10.09 12.75
CA MET A 190 11.10 11.39 13.29
C MET A 190 11.14 12.49 12.21
N ALA A 191 11.03 12.12 10.94
CA ALA A 191 10.91 13.02 9.81
C ALA A 191 10.00 12.37 8.75
N PRO A 192 9.23 13.10 7.94
CA PRO A 192 8.25 12.54 6.98
C PRO A 192 8.96 11.89 5.78
N THR A 193 9.63 10.77 6.03
CA THR A 193 10.49 10.08 5.05
C THR A 193 9.95 8.73 4.60
N LEU A 194 9.13 8.07 5.43
CA LEU A 194 8.59 6.75 5.12
C LEU A 194 7.44 6.84 4.11
N ARG A 195 7.58 6.10 3.03
CA ARG A 195 6.49 5.87 2.08
C ARG A 195 5.73 4.61 2.47
N TYR A 196 4.56 4.42 1.93
CA TYR A 196 3.76 3.23 2.19
C TYR A 196 4.53 1.91 1.95
N GLN A 197 5.31 1.81 0.88
CA GLN A 197 6.15 0.63 0.63
C GLN A 197 7.21 0.41 1.73
N ASP A 198 7.76 1.48 2.28
CA ASP A 198 8.79 1.43 3.33
C ASP A 198 8.17 0.96 4.66
N GLU A 199 6.98 1.46 4.98
CA GLU A 199 6.20 0.97 6.12
C GLU A 199 5.93 -0.53 6.00
N GLN A 200 5.48 -0.99 4.82
CA GLN A 200 5.19 -2.41 4.61
C GLN A 200 6.46 -3.27 4.69
N LEU A 201 7.57 -2.79 4.20
CA LEU A 201 8.87 -3.46 4.35
C LEU A 201 9.25 -3.62 5.83
N LEU A 202 9.17 -2.55 6.62
CA LEU A 202 9.48 -2.62 8.06
C LEU A 202 8.56 -3.58 8.80
N LEU A 203 7.25 -3.56 8.49
CA LEU A 203 6.27 -4.48 9.07
C LEU A 203 6.53 -5.94 8.67
N ALA A 204 6.92 -6.20 7.42
CA ALA A 204 7.28 -7.52 6.93
C ALA A 204 8.61 -8.02 7.56
N CYS A 205 9.52 -7.11 7.86
CA CYS A 205 10.78 -7.41 8.55
C CYS A 205 10.63 -7.59 10.07
N GLY A 206 9.41 -7.50 10.61
CA GLY A 206 9.14 -7.84 12.00
C GLY A 206 8.77 -6.66 12.90
N ALA A 207 8.63 -5.44 12.39
CA ALA A 207 8.05 -4.36 13.18
C ALA A 207 6.66 -4.74 13.67
N THR A 208 6.38 -4.46 14.94
CA THR A 208 5.05 -4.63 15.53
C THR A 208 4.16 -3.46 15.13
N GLN A 209 4.73 -2.25 15.17
CA GLN A 209 4.01 -1.01 14.91
C GLN A 209 4.94 0.07 14.35
N ILE A 210 4.37 0.91 13.49
CA ILE A 210 5.01 2.13 13.02
C ILE A 210 4.20 3.31 13.54
N VAL A 211 4.90 4.25 14.18
CA VAL A 211 4.32 5.50 14.66
C VAL A 211 4.65 6.58 13.63
N PRO A 212 3.64 7.16 12.96
CA PRO A 212 3.88 8.12 11.88
C PRO A 212 4.45 9.44 12.42
N PHE A 213 5.17 10.15 11.55
CA PHE A 213 5.57 11.53 11.78
C PHE A 213 4.32 12.39 12.07
N GLY A 214 4.40 13.29 13.03
CA GLY A 214 3.25 14.11 13.43
C GLY A 214 2.35 13.48 14.49
N ALA A 215 2.59 12.24 14.91
CA ALA A 215 1.98 11.73 16.14
C ALA A 215 2.57 12.47 17.35
N SER A 216 1.71 13.17 18.11
CA SER A 216 2.13 13.82 19.35
C SER A 216 2.77 12.82 20.33
N LEU A 217 3.60 13.31 21.24
CA LEU A 217 4.26 12.48 22.23
C LEU A 217 3.26 11.67 23.07
N SER A 218 2.14 12.28 23.46
CA SER A 218 1.08 11.56 24.21
C SER A 218 0.44 10.46 23.37
N ARG A 219 0.16 10.70 22.07
CA ARG A 219 -0.36 9.67 21.18
C ARG A 219 0.64 8.54 20.96
N PHE A 220 1.91 8.85 20.81
CA PHE A 220 2.98 7.86 20.74
C PHE A 220 2.99 6.96 21.98
N LEU A 221 2.92 7.54 23.20
CA LEU A 221 2.86 6.76 24.43
C LEU A 221 1.62 5.85 24.49
N THR A 222 0.46 6.36 24.15
CA THR A 222 -0.77 5.53 24.07
C THR A 222 -0.60 4.39 23.07
N MET A 223 0.06 4.63 21.93
CA MET A 223 0.34 3.58 20.94
C MET A 223 1.29 2.52 21.49
N VAL A 224 2.35 2.92 22.24
CA VAL A 224 3.26 1.99 22.91
C VAL A 224 2.54 1.18 24.00
N GLU A 225 1.67 1.82 24.78
CA GLU A 225 0.87 1.14 25.79
C GLU A 225 -0.11 0.12 25.18
N SER A 226 -0.70 0.46 24.03
CA SER A 226 -1.68 -0.41 23.36
C SER A 226 -1.12 -1.74 22.84
N ILE A 227 0.18 -1.85 22.69
CA ILE A 227 0.84 -3.07 22.24
C ILE A 227 1.46 -3.89 23.38
N GLN A 228 1.32 -3.47 24.62
CA GLN A 228 1.81 -4.26 25.75
C GLN A 228 1.09 -5.63 25.79
N GLY A 229 1.83 -6.68 26.07
CA GLY A 229 1.33 -8.06 26.00
C GLY A 229 1.10 -8.58 24.56
N TYR A 230 1.33 -7.78 23.52
CA TYR A 230 1.18 -8.22 22.16
C TYR A 230 2.29 -9.20 21.76
N VAL A 231 1.89 -10.32 21.13
CA VAL A 231 2.82 -11.28 20.52
C VAL A 231 2.71 -11.16 19.01
N TRP A 232 3.83 -10.94 18.35
CA TRP A 232 3.88 -10.82 16.91
C TRP A 232 3.59 -12.19 16.25
N ARG A 233 2.62 -12.26 15.31
CA ARG A 233 2.10 -13.52 14.77
C ARG A 233 2.20 -13.63 13.26
N ARG A 234 3.07 -12.85 12.62
CA ARG A 234 3.31 -12.97 11.19
C ARG A 234 4.41 -14.00 10.92
N HIS A 235 4.39 -14.59 9.74
CA HIS A 235 5.50 -15.42 9.28
C HIS A 235 6.66 -14.53 8.87
N LEU A 236 7.84 -14.75 9.45
CA LEU A 236 9.08 -14.09 9.04
C LEU A 236 9.83 -15.02 8.08
N PRO A 237 10.03 -14.66 6.81
CA PRO A 237 10.91 -15.41 5.93
C PRO A 237 12.34 -15.43 6.48
N THR A 238 13.03 -16.57 6.33
CA THR A 238 14.42 -16.70 6.83
C THR A 238 15.41 -15.90 6.02
N ASP A 239 15.18 -15.77 4.71
CA ASP A 239 16.03 -15.03 3.78
C ASP A 239 15.57 -13.57 3.68
N PHE A 240 16.37 -12.68 4.28
CA PHE A 240 16.12 -11.24 4.26
C PHE A 240 16.25 -10.64 2.86
N ASP A 241 17.25 -11.06 2.08
CA ASP A 241 17.50 -10.44 0.77
C ASP A 241 16.43 -10.85 -0.24
N ALA A 242 15.93 -12.09 -0.15
CA ALA A 242 14.76 -12.53 -0.91
C ALA A 242 13.48 -11.79 -0.50
N LEU A 243 13.29 -11.50 0.80
CA LEU A 243 12.18 -10.68 1.28
C LEU A 243 12.27 -9.25 0.74
N LEU A 244 13.44 -8.65 0.81
CA LEU A 244 13.70 -7.28 0.33
C LEU A 244 13.46 -7.17 -1.17
N ALA A 245 14.01 -8.10 -1.96
CA ALA A 245 13.83 -8.13 -3.42
C ALA A 245 12.35 -8.27 -3.82
N ARG A 246 11.57 -9.02 -3.04
CA ARG A 246 10.13 -9.20 -3.27
C ARG A 246 9.30 -7.95 -3.01
N LEU A 247 9.69 -7.15 -2.02
CA LEU A 247 8.94 -5.97 -1.59
C LEU A 247 9.41 -4.67 -2.27
N ARG A 248 10.45 -4.73 -3.07
CA ARG A 248 10.93 -3.60 -3.88
C ARG A 248 10.35 -3.61 -5.28
N PRO A 249 10.13 -2.44 -5.88
CA PRO A 249 9.78 -2.34 -7.27
C PRO A 249 10.95 -2.81 -8.17
N LEU A 250 10.63 -3.19 -9.39
CA LEU A 250 11.65 -3.29 -10.43
C LEU A 250 12.23 -1.89 -10.71
N ALA A 251 13.51 -1.83 -11.06
CA ALA A 251 14.19 -0.57 -11.40
C ALA A 251 13.81 -0.11 -12.82
N ILE A 252 12.51 0.02 -13.06
CA ILE A 252 11.89 0.50 -14.31
C ILE A 252 10.84 1.54 -13.97
N CYS A 253 10.73 2.59 -14.79
CA CYS A 253 9.68 3.59 -14.67
C CYS A 253 9.36 4.19 -16.04
N GLY A 254 8.13 4.74 -16.16
CA GLY A 254 7.72 5.46 -17.37
C GLY A 254 6.98 4.62 -18.39
N LEU A 255 7.00 5.11 -19.63
CA LEU A 255 6.30 4.45 -20.73
C LEU A 255 7.16 3.32 -21.28
N VAL A 256 6.59 2.11 -21.32
CA VAL A 256 7.25 0.89 -21.79
C VAL A 256 6.41 0.21 -22.89
N ALA A 257 7.00 -0.74 -23.62
CA ALA A 257 6.28 -1.54 -24.59
C ALA A 257 5.25 -2.44 -23.92
N PRO A 258 4.12 -2.77 -24.58
CA PRO A 258 3.03 -3.55 -23.99
C PRO A 258 3.47 -4.91 -23.42
N GLY A 259 4.34 -5.66 -24.13
CA GLY A 259 4.87 -6.94 -23.64
C GLY A 259 5.71 -6.77 -22.38
N ALA A 260 6.66 -5.81 -22.38
CA ALA A 260 7.48 -5.48 -21.21
C ALA A 260 6.63 -4.98 -20.03
N PHE A 261 5.56 -4.24 -20.30
CA PHE A 261 4.60 -3.81 -19.27
C PHE A 261 3.92 -5.00 -18.62
N ALA A 262 3.35 -5.90 -19.43
CA ALA A 262 2.63 -7.07 -18.94
C ALA A 262 3.54 -7.96 -18.09
N GLU A 263 4.76 -8.25 -18.56
CA GLU A 263 5.75 -9.05 -17.83
C GLU A 263 6.13 -8.40 -16.50
N ALA A 264 6.48 -7.11 -16.52
CA ALA A 264 6.89 -6.38 -15.32
C ALA A 264 5.76 -6.27 -14.29
N VAL A 265 4.53 -5.98 -14.74
CA VAL A 265 3.37 -5.92 -13.85
C VAL A 265 3.07 -7.29 -13.23
N GLN A 266 3.09 -8.36 -14.04
CA GLN A 266 2.89 -9.73 -13.52
C GLN A 266 3.95 -10.09 -12.48
N GLN A 267 5.22 -9.78 -12.74
CA GLN A 267 6.31 -10.03 -11.81
C GLN A 267 6.11 -9.28 -10.49
N MET A 268 5.82 -7.98 -10.54
CA MET A 268 5.60 -7.15 -9.35
C MET A 268 4.31 -7.53 -8.60
N TRP A 269 3.23 -7.86 -9.32
CA TRP A 269 1.96 -8.26 -8.74
C TRP A 269 2.04 -9.59 -7.99
N HIS A 270 2.68 -10.60 -8.61
CA HIS A 270 2.84 -11.92 -8.01
C HIS A 270 3.99 -12.00 -7.00
N GLY A 271 4.95 -11.08 -7.08
CA GLY A 271 6.03 -10.96 -6.10
C GLY A 271 5.52 -10.68 -4.70
N VAL A 272 4.44 -9.91 -4.59
CA VAL A 272 3.82 -9.55 -3.31
C VAL A 272 2.71 -10.56 -2.98
N ARG A 273 3.08 -11.64 -2.32
CA ARG A 273 2.11 -12.62 -1.81
C ARG A 273 1.45 -12.08 -0.54
N ASN A 274 0.19 -12.50 -0.30
CA ASN A 274 -0.55 -12.26 0.95
C ASN A 274 -0.95 -10.80 1.23
N GLY A 275 -0.97 -9.91 0.22
CA GLY A 275 -1.50 -8.57 0.39
C GLY A 275 -0.67 -7.64 1.28
N GLU A 276 0.60 -7.93 1.44
CA GLU A 276 1.54 -7.07 2.16
C GLU A 276 1.61 -5.67 1.54
N ILE A 277 1.59 -5.59 0.21
CA ILE A 277 1.58 -4.32 -0.54
C ILE A 277 0.39 -4.31 -1.50
N VAL A 278 -0.31 -3.21 -1.58
CA VAL A 278 -1.39 -2.98 -2.54
C VAL A 278 -0.83 -2.22 -3.73
N HIS A 279 -1.14 -2.69 -4.93
CA HIS A 279 -0.84 -2.02 -6.19
C HIS A 279 -2.12 -1.54 -6.85
N GLN A 280 -2.02 -0.60 -7.78
CA GLN A 280 -3.13 -0.17 -8.60
C GLN A 280 -2.78 -0.38 -10.07
N LEU A 281 -3.68 -1.01 -10.80
CA LEU A 281 -3.61 -1.16 -12.25
C LEU A 281 -4.82 -0.42 -12.84
N LEU A 282 -4.54 0.62 -13.62
CA LEU A 282 -5.54 1.56 -14.12
C LEU A 282 -5.62 1.48 -15.64
N VAL A 283 -6.83 1.63 -16.16
CA VAL A 283 -7.08 1.91 -17.58
C VAL A 283 -7.63 3.32 -17.69
N LEU A 284 -6.94 4.16 -18.45
CA LEU A 284 -7.28 5.56 -18.64
C LEU A 284 -7.66 5.77 -20.13
N ARG A 285 -8.88 6.29 -20.37
CA ARG A 285 -9.35 6.64 -21.72
C ARG A 285 -9.12 8.13 -21.97
N PRO A 286 -8.34 8.49 -23.00
CA PRO A 286 -8.10 9.90 -23.33
C PRO A 286 -9.38 10.65 -23.68
N ALA A 287 -9.34 11.95 -23.47
CA ALA A 287 -10.41 12.86 -23.89
C ALA A 287 -10.54 12.89 -25.43
N PRO A 288 -11.74 13.15 -25.97
CA PRO A 288 -11.95 13.23 -27.41
C PRO A 288 -10.95 14.18 -28.09
N GLY A 289 -10.31 13.68 -29.16
CA GLY A 289 -9.31 14.45 -29.89
C GLY A 289 -7.87 14.30 -29.36
N LEU A 290 -7.66 13.59 -28.24
CA LEU A 290 -6.32 13.25 -27.74
C LEU A 290 -6.03 11.77 -27.99
N THR A 291 -4.81 11.49 -28.46
CA THR A 291 -4.29 10.11 -28.44
C THR A 291 -3.66 9.80 -27.08
N PRO A 292 -3.57 8.52 -26.67
CA PRO A 292 -2.92 8.14 -25.43
C PRO A 292 -1.47 8.65 -25.34
N LEU A 293 -0.73 8.64 -26.44
CA LEU A 293 0.65 9.17 -26.53
C LEU A 293 0.72 10.68 -26.34
N GLN A 294 -0.27 11.43 -26.87
CA GLN A 294 -0.33 12.87 -26.64
C GLN A 294 -0.63 13.18 -25.16
N ALA A 295 -1.54 12.42 -24.54
CA ALA A 295 -1.82 12.53 -23.10
C ALA A 295 -0.56 12.24 -22.25
N CYS A 296 0.30 11.31 -22.70
CA CYS A 296 1.55 10.97 -22.04
C CYS A 296 2.72 11.89 -22.36
N SER A 297 2.60 12.82 -23.31
CA SER A 297 3.73 13.64 -23.79
C SER A 297 4.40 14.51 -22.71
N ARG A 298 3.70 14.78 -21.62
CA ARG A 298 4.17 15.57 -20.47
C ARG A 298 4.03 14.85 -19.14
N THR A 299 4.21 13.53 -19.15
CA THR A 299 4.26 12.75 -17.91
C THR A 299 5.65 12.76 -17.30
N VAL A 300 5.73 12.73 -15.98
CA VAL A 300 6.97 12.62 -15.21
C VAL A 300 6.86 11.48 -14.24
N PHE A 301 7.42 10.34 -14.61
CA PHE A 301 7.56 9.20 -13.72
C PHE A 301 8.82 9.38 -12.86
N ARG A 302 8.68 9.38 -11.55
CA ARG A 302 9.77 9.60 -10.59
C ARG A 302 10.02 8.40 -9.68
N ARG A 303 9.16 7.40 -9.75
CA ARG A 303 9.22 6.24 -8.86
C ARG A 303 9.48 5.01 -9.69
N ASP A 304 10.42 4.21 -9.25
CA ASP A 304 10.61 2.87 -9.79
C ASP A 304 9.34 2.03 -9.55
N GLY A 305 9.00 1.21 -10.54
CA GLY A 305 7.80 0.39 -10.54
C GLY A 305 6.53 1.10 -11.00
N ASP A 306 6.49 2.43 -11.12
CA ASP A 306 5.40 3.14 -11.76
C ASP A 306 5.63 3.14 -13.28
N ILE A 307 4.85 2.37 -14.00
CA ILE A 307 5.01 2.17 -15.44
C ILE A 307 3.67 2.31 -16.17
N ALA A 308 3.76 2.69 -17.44
CA ALA A 308 2.60 2.81 -18.31
C ALA A 308 2.86 2.17 -19.67
N CYS A 309 1.81 1.76 -20.35
CA CYS A 309 1.87 1.38 -21.76
C CYS A 309 0.61 1.82 -22.50
N VAL A 310 0.73 1.96 -23.81
CA VAL A 310 -0.40 2.26 -24.69
C VAL A 310 -0.79 1.01 -25.46
N VAL A 311 -2.06 0.62 -25.34
CA VAL A 311 -2.65 -0.50 -26.10
C VAL A 311 -3.92 0.02 -26.76
N GLY A 312 -3.93 0.06 -28.09
CA GLY A 312 -5.04 0.62 -28.86
C GLY A 312 -5.25 2.11 -28.53
N ASP A 313 -6.43 2.45 -28.08
CA ASP A 313 -6.88 3.82 -27.76
C ASP A 313 -6.88 4.15 -26.27
N VAL A 314 -6.28 3.29 -25.44
CA VAL A 314 -6.23 3.45 -23.99
C VAL A 314 -4.81 3.43 -23.43
N LEU A 315 -4.63 4.07 -22.30
CA LEU A 315 -3.41 4.03 -21.51
C LEU A 315 -3.60 3.09 -20.32
N PHE A 316 -2.74 2.09 -20.20
CA PHE A 316 -2.60 1.29 -18.99
C PHE A 316 -1.53 1.91 -18.11
N LEU A 317 -1.84 2.06 -16.83
CA LEU A 317 -0.92 2.63 -15.83
C LEU A 317 -0.87 1.70 -14.62
N PHE A 318 0.31 1.26 -14.27
CA PHE A 318 0.55 0.50 -13.05
C PHE A 318 1.27 1.38 -12.03
N LEU A 319 0.74 1.44 -10.82
CA LEU A 319 1.28 2.17 -9.68
C LEU A 319 1.73 1.18 -8.62
N PHE A 320 3.05 1.04 -8.46
CA PHE A 320 3.63 0.17 -7.46
C PHE A 320 3.39 0.72 -6.05
N ALA A 321 2.99 -0.14 -5.12
CA ALA A 321 2.75 0.23 -3.72
C ALA A 321 1.88 1.50 -3.59
N CYS A 322 0.74 1.50 -4.27
CA CYS A 322 -0.23 2.59 -4.24
C CYS A 322 -1.53 2.09 -3.63
N ARG A 323 -2.00 2.77 -2.57
CA ARG A 323 -3.33 2.55 -2.00
C ARG A 323 -4.39 3.21 -2.88
N SER A 324 -5.64 2.76 -2.79
CA SER A 324 -6.76 3.35 -3.56
C SER A 324 -6.92 4.85 -3.29
N GLU A 325 -6.74 5.26 -2.05
CA GLU A 325 -6.84 6.68 -1.65
C GLU A 325 -5.69 7.54 -2.20
N GLY A 326 -4.58 6.92 -2.58
CA GLY A 326 -3.40 7.60 -3.13
C GLY A 326 -3.41 7.74 -4.66
N VAL A 327 -4.38 7.14 -5.35
CA VAL A 327 -4.41 7.12 -6.82
C VAL A 327 -4.53 8.52 -7.42
N GLU A 328 -5.47 9.33 -6.95
CA GLU A 328 -5.64 10.70 -7.46
C GLU A 328 -4.37 11.52 -7.29
N GLN A 329 -3.76 11.46 -6.11
CA GLN A 329 -2.51 12.17 -5.84
C GLN A 329 -1.36 11.66 -6.73
N ALA A 330 -1.28 10.35 -6.99
CA ALA A 330 -0.28 9.78 -7.88
C ALA A 330 -0.47 10.26 -9.33
N LEU A 331 -1.71 10.32 -9.81
CA LEU A 331 -2.05 10.84 -11.14
C LEU A 331 -1.67 12.31 -11.26
N ASP A 332 -1.97 13.16 -10.27
CA ASP A 332 -1.61 14.57 -10.25
C ASP A 332 -0.08 14.79 -10.24
N HIS A 333 0.68 13.85 -9.67
CA HIS A 333 2.15 13.91 -9.70
C HIS A 333 2.77 13.40 -11.00
N ILE A 334 2.12 12.45 -11.67
CA ILE A 334 2.61 11.88 -12.94
C ILE A 334 2.27 12.81 -14.11
N PHE A 335 1.05 13.33 -14.15
CA PHE A 335 0.59 14.22 -15.21
C PHE A 335 0.84 15.68 -14.83
N GLN A 336 1.55 16.43 -15.69
CA GLN A 336 1.80 17.86 -15.46
C GLN A 336 0.55 18.74 -15.67
N LEU A 337 -0.44 18.21 -16.36
CA LEU A 337 -1.77 18.80 -16.52
C LEU A 337 -2.75 18.00 -15.67
N SER A 338 -3.89 18.60 -15.35
CA SER A 338 -4.96 17.88 -14.63
C SER A 338 -5.32 16.62 -15.40
N TRP A 339 -5.13 15.46 -14.78
CA TRP A 339 -5.45 14.19 -15.42
C TRP A 339 -6.95 14.09 -15.78
N LYS A 340 -7.83 14.79 -15.06
CA LYS A 340 -9.28 14.86 -15.35
C LYS A 340 -9.60 15.61 -16.65
N GLU A 341 -8.67 16.44 -17.14
CA GLU A 341 -8.80 17.09 -18.45
C GLU A 341 -8.24 16.23 -19.58
N LEU A 342 -7.28 15.35 -19.25
CA LEU A 342 -6.64 14.47 -20.22
C LEU A 342 -7.43 13.19 -20.49
N PHE A 343 -8.21 12.73 -19.51
CA PHE A 343 -8.91 11.45 -19.57
C PHE A 343 -10.38 11.59 -19.17
N ILE A 344 -11.26 10.94 -19.94
CA ILE A 344 -12.71 10.93 -19.69
C ILE A 344 -13.14 9.84 -18.74
N SER A 345 -12.34 8.79 -18.57
CA SER A 345 -12.62 7.71 -17.63
C SER A 345 -11.36 7.10 -17.07
N GLN A 346 -11.48 6.66 -15.83
CA GLN A 346 -10.50 5.88 -15.11
C GLN A 346 -11.18 4.61 -14.60
N GLU A 347 -10.61 3.47 -14.91
CA GLU A 347 -11.06 2.17 -14.45
C GLU A 347 -9.91 1.49 -13.68
N VAL A 348 -10.22 0.95 -12.51
CA VAL A 348 -9.27 0.16 -11.71
C VAL A 348 -9.47 -1.31 -12.03
N LEU A 349 -8.43 -1.96 -12.53
CA LEU A 349 -8.47 -3.40 -12.79
C LEU A 349 -8.19 -4.19 -11.51
N ALA A 350 -9.02 -5.19 -11.27
CA ALA A 350 -8.94 -6.01 -10.05
C ALA A 350 -7.77 -7.02 -10.06
N GLY A 351 -7.14 -7.24 -11.19
CA GLY A 351 -6.07 -8.22 -11.35
C GLY A 351 -5.33 -8.06 -12.68
N VAL A 352 -4.37 -8.91 -12.88
CA VAL A 352 -3.48 -8.91 -14.06
C VAL A 352 -3.95 -9.81 -15.20
N ASP A 353 -5.10 -10.49 -15.06
CA ASP A 353 -5.59 -11.45 -16.05
C ASP A 353 -5.84 -10.80 -17.44
N SER A 354 -6.25 -9.54 -17.44
CA SER A 354 -6.43 -8.75 -18.66
C SER A 354 -5.14 -8.50 -19.46
N LEU A 355 -3.97 -8.59 -18.80
CA LEU A 355 -2.66 -8.42 -19.42
C LEU A 355 -2.21 -9.67 -20.21
N ALA A 356 -2.91 -10.78 -20.11
CA ALA A 356 -2.67 -11.97 -20.93
C ALA A 356 -3.28 -11.87 -22.35
N ALA A 357 -3.97 -10.76 -22.67
CA ALA A 357 -4.56 -10.55 -23.98
C ALA A 357 -3.50 -10.41 -25.10
N PRO A 358 -3.78 -10.88 -26.34
CA PRO A 358 -2.84 -10.82 -27.46
C PRO A 358 -2.30 -9.40 -27.75
N ALA A 359 -3.06 -8.37 -27.38
CA ALA A 359 -2.66 -6.96 -27.56
C ALA A 359 -1.40 -6.58 -26.76
N PHE A 360 -1.04 -7.34 -25.72
CA PHE A 360 0.19 -7.15 -24.94
C PHE A 360 1.37 -7.98 -25.46
N LEU A 361 1.20 -8.77 -26.52
CA LEU A 361 2.28 -9.54 -27.14
C LEU A 361 3.09 -8.71 -28.15
N ASP A 362 2.67 -7.47 -28.40
CA ASP A 362 3.38 -6.55 -29.32
C ASP A 362 4.45 -5.79 -28.57
N ASP A 363 5.72 -6.10 -28.87
CA ASP A 363 6.91 -5.47 -28.28
C ASP A 363 7.29 -4.12 -28.89
N SER A 364 6.50 -3.60 -29.83
CA SER A 364 6.76 -2.31 -30.44
C SER A 364 6.45 -1.16 -29.47
N LEU A 365 7.49 -0.38 -29.11
CA LEU A 365 7.27 0.89 -28.45
C LEU A 365 6.45 1.81 -29.35
N PRO A 366 5.33 2.38 -28.87
CA PRO A 366 4.60 3.35 -29.65
C PRO A 366 5.51 4.53 -29.98
N ARG A 367 5.78 4.75 -31.26
CA ARG A 367 6.55 5.91 -31.73
C ARG A 367 5.74 7.17 -31.50
N PRO A 368 6.31 8.22 -30.88
CA PRO A 368 5.65 9.52 -30.87
C PRO A 368 5.39 9.96 -32.32
N PRO A 369 4.25 10.59 -32.61
CA PRO A 369 3.98 11.11 -33.95
C PRO A 369 5.15 12.02 -34.37
N ARG A 370 5.74 11.77 -35.53
CA ARG A 370 6.79 12.62 -36.06
C ARG A 370 6.30 14.07 -36.14
N ALA A 371 7.12 14.99 -35.70
CA ALA A 371 6.85 16.43 -35.69
C ALA A 371 6.51 16.99 -37.12
N ASP A 372 6.77 16.22 -38.16
CA ASP A 372 6.50 16.59 -39.55
C ASP A 372 5.02 16.62 -39.93
N ALA A 373 4.12 16.03 -39.12
CA ALA A 373 2.67 16.13 -39.37
C ALA A 373 2.06 17.45 -38.86
N ALA A 374 2.80 18.27 -38.12
CA ALA A 374 2.34 19.59 -37.67
C ALA A 374 2.43 20.68 -38.74
N ALA A 375 2.95 20.38 -39.94
CA ALA A 375 3.19 21.36 -40.98
C ALA A 375 1.99 21.63 -41.93
N GLN A 376 0.81 21.13 -41.65
CA GLN A 376 -0.40 21.40 -42.44
C GLN A 376 -1.58 21.92 -41.65
N LEU A 377 -1.36 22.75 -40.67
CA LEU A 377 -2.41 23.63 -40.17
C LEU A 377 -2.54 24.81 -41.14
N PRO A 378 -3.75 25.15 -41.65
CA PRO A 378 -3.94 26.30 -42.51
C PRO A 378 -3.49 27.54 -41.73
N THR A 379 -2.54 28.28 -42.30
CA THR A 379 -2.10 29.55 -41.79
C THR A 379 -3.28 30.53 -41.78
N HIS A 380 -3.98 30.59 -40.61
CA HIS A 380 -4.81 31.74 -40.33
C HIS A 380 -3.88 32.97 -40.28
N ARG A 381 -4.02 33.85 -41.27
CA ARG A 381 -3.41 35.19 -41.28
C ARG A 381 -3.66 35.80 -39.88
N GLN A 382 -2.59 35.94 -39.12
CA GLN A 382 -2.57 36.79 -37.95
C GLN A 382 -2.84 38.23 -38.43
N ALA A 383 -4.06 38.72 -38.23
CA ALA A 383 -4.33 40.14 -38.31
C ALA A 383 -3.57 40.80 -37.18
N ALA A 384 -2.51 41.51 -37.54
CA ALA A 384 -1.73 42.30 -36.62
C ALA A 384 -2.63 43.34 -35.96
N LEU A 385 -2.97 43.14 -34.69
CA LEU A 385 -3.59 44.15 -33.86
C LEU A 385 -2.57 45.22 -33.53
N ALA A 386 -2.59 46.31 -34.32
CA ALA A 386 -1.80 47.49 -34.01
C ALA A 386 -2.32 48.14 -32.72
N PRO A 387 -1.47 48.48 -31.75
CA PRO A 387 -1.89 49.08 -30.50
C PRO A 387 -2.42 50.50 -30.77
N ARG A 388 -3.72 50.71 -30.49
CA ARG A 388 -4.37 52.00 -30.56
C ARG A 388 -4.09 52.81 -29.30
N ARG A 389 -3.30 53.87 -29.40
CA ARG A 389 -3.07 54.82 -28.28
C ARG A 389 -4.37 55.54 -28.00
N VAL A 390 -4.94 55.33 -26.82
CA VAL A 390 -6.04 56.14 -26.29
C VAL A 390 -5.45 57.28 -25.52
N ALA A 391 -5.65 58.52 -26.05
CA ALA A 391 -5.28 59.75 -25.31
C ALA A 391 -6.27 60.00 -24.16
N LEU A 392 -5.80 59.96 -22.95
CA LEU A 392 -6.55 60.36 -21.77
C LEU A 392 -6.62 61.90 -21.74
N GLY A 393 -7.81 62.44 -22.00
CA GLY A 393 -8.06 63.86 -21.90
C GLY A 393 -7.90 64.35 -20.46
N LYS A 394 -7.11 65.42 -20.27
CA LYS A 394 -7.01 66.15 -18.99
C LYS A 394 -8.34 66.74 -18.65
N ARG A 395 -8.90 66.39 -17.50
CA ARG A 395 -10.00 67.15 -16.89
C ARG A 395 -9.42 68.45 -16.33
N GLY A 396 -9.89 69.58 -16.91
CA GLY A 396 -9.62 70.92 -16.38
C GLY A 396 -10.29 71.13 -15.07
N THR A 397 -9.59 71.85 -14.23
CA THR A 397 -10.03 72.43 -12.98
C THR A 397 -10.97 73.62 -13.29
N ALA A 398 -12.11 73.63 -12.64
CA ALA A 398 -12.84 74.83 -12.21
C ALA A 398 -13.50 74.48 -10.87
#